data_9658e86ee78150a21a03e09ff24214ea
#
_entry.id   9658e86ee78150a21a03e09ff24214ea
#
_cell.length_a   1.000
_cell.length_b   1.000
_cell.length_c   1.000
_cell.angle_alpha   90.00
_cell.angle_beta   90.00
_cell.angle_gamma   90.00
#
_symmetry.space_group_name_H-M   'P 1'
#
loop_
_entity.id
_entity.type
_entity.pdbx_description
1 polymer ?
#
loop_
_entity_poly.entity_id
_entity_poly.type
_entity_poly.pdbx_seq_one_letter_code
_entity_poly.pdbx_strand_id
1 'polypeptide(L)'
;MKKSDLKKLLLLFCIVGTLISCDIRNNKNRPDVQAKLNPHFADSTTVEMIDSTYNFGKVTDGDKVSYNYRFKNTGTRPLIISSATASCGCTVPEKPEEPVKPGETGFLKVVFNTEGRVGPTHKTIMVVSNAYPAFPVLQLTGEVVKK
;
A
#
# COMPACT_ATOMS: atom_id res chain seq x y z
N MET A 1 -2.13 73.47 -13.59
CA MET A 1 -2.66 72.17 -14.03
C MET A 1 -4.16 72.20 -13.87
N LYS A 2 -4.93 72.15 -14.96
CA LYS A 2 -6.41 72.21 -14.92
C LYS A 2 -6.97 70.85 -14.46
N LYS A 3 -8.03 70.90 -13.61
CA LYS A 3 -8.71 69.71 -13.10
C LYS A 3 -9.20 68.70 -14.18
N SER A 4 -9.25 69.11 -15.44
CA SER A 4 -9.64 68.28 -16.59
C SER A 4 -8.54 67.28 -17.00
N ASP A 5 -7.27 67.61 -16.80
CA ASP A 5 -6.16 66.77 -17.24
C ASP A 5 -5.89 65.64 -16.26
N LEU A 6 -6.19 65.87 -14.96
CA LEU A 6 -6.08 64.83 -13.92
C LEU A 6 -7.14 63.72 -14.13
N LYS A 7 -8.34 64.07 -14.61
CA LYS A 7 -9.39 63.07 -14.92
C LYS A 7 -9.05 62.19 -16.15
N LYS A 8 -8.40 62.81 -17.15
CA LYS A 8 -7.93 62.04 -18.34
C LYS A 8 -6.78 61.11 -18.00
N LEU A 9 -5.88 61.52 -17.11
CA LEU A 9 -4.77 60.70 -16.64
C LEU A 9 -5.25 59.50 -15.81
N LEU A 10 -6.31 59.71 -14.97
CA LEU A 10 -6.93 58.63 -14.19
C LEU A 10 -7.70 57.65 -15.04
N LEU A 11 -8.34 58.10 -16.14
CA LEU A 11 -9.03 57.24 -17.11
C LEU A 11 -8.08 56.38 -17.95
N LEU A 12 -6.87 56.93 -18.26
CA LEU A 12 -5.87 56.18 -19.00
C LEU A 12 -5.24 55.05 -18.16
N PHE A 13 -5.16 55.22 -16.82
CA PHE A 13 -4.61 54.23 -15.91
C PHE A 13 -5.55 53.04 -15.66
N CYS A 14 -6.89 53.26 -15.80
CA CYS A 14 -7.89 52.19 -15.67
C CYS A 14 -7.98 51.24 -16.87
N ILE A 15 -7.49 51.65 -18.06
CA ILE A 15 -7.58 50.84 -19.30
C ILE A 15 -6.42 49.88 -19.42
N VAL A 16 -5.29 50.10 -18.74
CA VAL A 16 -4.12 49.22 -18.78
C VAL A 16 -4.19 48.07 -17.75
N GLY A 17 -5.13 48.15 -16.78
CA GLY A 17 -5.24 47.18 -15.68
C GLY A 17 -6.05 45.92 -15.96
N THR A 18 -6.64 45.72 -17.16
CA THR A 18 -7.60 44.63 -17.41
C THR A 18 -7.12 43.51 -18.29
N LEU A 19 -5.81 43.32 -18.52
CA LEU A 19 -5.27 42.26 -19.36
C LEU A 19 -4.30 41.30 -18.64
N ILE A 20 -4.37 41.21 -17.29
CA ILE A 20 -3.78 40.07 -16.61
C ILE A 20 -4.92 39.12 -16.21
N SER A 21 -5.60 38.59 -17.19
CA SER A 21 -6.39 37.37 -17.05
C SER A 21 -5.37 36.25 -16.92
N CYS A 22 -5.16 35.78 -15.67
CA CYS A 22 -4.55 34.47 -15.43
C CYS A 22 -5.44 33.41 -16.06
N ASP A 23 -5.13 33.03 -17.28
CA ASP A 23 -5.65 31.85 -17.94
C ASP A 23 -5.18 30.64 -17.12
N ILE A 24 -5.95 30.28 -16.10
CA ILE A 24 -5.87 28.97 -15.47
C ILE A 24 -6.48 28.02 -16.51
N ARG A 25 -5.72 27.78 -17.59
CA ARG A 25 -5.96 26.66 -18.47
C ARG A 25 -5.88 25.42 -17.62
N ASN A 26 -7.03 24.82 -17.40
CA ASN A 26 -7.21 23.47 -16.85
C ASN A 26 -6.46 22.50 -17.77
N ASN A 27 -5.14 22.40 -17.57
CA ASN A 27 -4.27 21.53 -18.35
C ASN A 27 -4.52 20.09 -17.91
N LYS A 28 -5.54 19.47 -18.48
CA LYS A 28 -5.83 18.02 -18.36
C LYS A 28 -4.68 17.13 -18.85
N ASN A 29 -3.59 17.72 -19.35
CA ASN A 29 -2.39 17.03 -19.83
C ASN A 29 -1.16 17.39 -18.99
N ARG A 30 -1.30 17.64 -17.67
CA ARG A 30 -0.13 17.57 -16.81
C ARG A 30 0.30 16.11 -16.78
N PRO A 31 1.45 15.75 -17.37
CA PRO A 31 2.04 14.45 -17.06
C PRO A 31 2.20 14.43 -15.56
N ASP A 32 1.74 13.36 -14.95
CA ASP A 32 1.75 13.17 -13.51
C ASP A 32 3.19 13.35 -13.00
N VAL A 33 3.47 14.56 -12.46
CA VAL A 33 4.81 14.93 -11.98
C VAL A 33 5.21 14.02 -10.83
N GLN A 34 4.24 13.44 -10.13
CA GLN A 34 4.46 12.45 -9.09
C GLN A 34 4.97 11.11 -9.63
N ALA A 35 4.53 10.70 -10.83
CA ALA A 35 5.06 9.50 -11.49
C ALA A 35 6.54 9.65 -11.89
N LYS A 36 7.01 10.88 -12.16
CA LYS A 36 8.43 11.18 -12.44
C LYS A 36 9.29 11.27 -11.17
N LEU A 37 8.69 11.61 -10.01
CA LEU A 37 9.41 11.77 -8.75
C LEU A 37 9.59 10.46 -7.98
N ASN A 38 8.75 9.45 -8.25
CA ASN A 38 8.84 8.13 -7.66
C ASN A 38 8.49 7.06 -8.69
N PRO A 39 9.47 6.42 -9.34
CA PRO A 39 9.22 5.32 -10.28
C PRO A 39 8.46 4.16 -9.66
N HIS A 40 8.44 4.04 -8.33
CA HIS A 40 7.65 3.06 -7.59
C HIS A 40 6.13 3.24 -7.76
N PHE A 41 5.63 4.44 -8.08
CA PHE A 41 4.18 4.65 -8.27
C PHE A 41 3.68 4.26 -9.66
N ALA A 42 4.56 4.25 -10.66
CA ALA A 42 4.16 3.92 -12.04
C ALA A 42 3.67 2.47 -12.18
N ASP A 43 4.21 1.53 -11.38
CA ASP A 43 3.90 0.11 -11.40
C ASP A 43 3.17 -0.38 -10.13
N SER A 44 2.68 0.54 -9.30
CA SER A 44 1.94 0.17 -8.09
C SER A 44 0.53 -0.32 -8.40
N THR A 45 0.03 -1.18 -7.52
CA THR A 45 -1.35 -1.64 -7.51
C THR A 45 -1.95 -1.47 -6.13
N THR A 46 -3.25 -1.70 -5.95
CA THR A 46 -3.90 -1.70 -4.65
C THR A 46 -4.24 -3.12 -4.21
N VAL A 47 -4.16 -3.36 -2.91
CA VAL A 47 -4.48 -4.65 -2.31
C VAL A 47 -5.50 -4.47 -1.19
N GLU A 48 -6.47 -5.37 -1.13
CA GLU A 48 -7.41 -5.51 -0.03
C GLU A 48 -7.11 -6.81 0.71
N MET A 49 -6.89 -6.70 2.03
CA MET A 49 -6.69 -7.89 2.87
C MET A 49 -8.04 -8.48 3.26
N ILE A 50 -8.20 -9.77 3.00
CA ILE A 50 -9.34 -10.55 3.47
C ILE A 50 -9.04 -11.04 4.90
N ASP A 51 -7.82 -11.52 5.13
CA ASP A 51 -7.34 -11.97 6.43
C ASP A 51 -6.00 -11.32 6.75
N SER A 52 -5.86 -10.66 7.90
CA SER A 52 -4.60 -10.10 8.40
C SER A 52 -4.15 -10.73 9.71
N THR A 53 -5.04 -11.43 10.39
CA THR A 53 -4.76 -12.09 11.67
C THR A 53 -5.32 -13.50 11.64
N TYR A 54 -4.55 -14.47 12.14
CA TYR A 54 -5.00 -15.84 12.35
C TYR A 54 -4.69 -16.28 13.78
N ASN A 55 -5.71 -16.77 14.47
CA ASN A 55 -5.55 -17.40 15.78
C ASN A 55 -5.72 -18.92 15.62
N PHE A 56 -4.64 -19.66 15.83
CA PHE A 56 -4.65 -21.11 15.71
C PHE A 56 -5.18 -21.84 16.97
N GLY A 57 -5.56 -21.08 18.01
CA GLY A 57 -6.05 -21.67 19.26
C GLY A 57 -4.95 -22.36 20.06
N LYS A 58 -5.22 -23.58 20.54
CA LYS A 58 -4.26 -24.42 21.27
C LYS A 58 -3.79 -25.56 20.38
N VAL A 59 -2.48 -25.75 20.31
CA VAL A 59 -1.82 -26.85 19.58
C VAL A 59 -0.74 -27.48 20.45
N THR A 60 -0.37 -28.71 20.15
CA THR A 60 0.63 -29.46 20.91
C THR A 60 2.04 -29.13 20.43
N ASP A 61 2.99 -29.12 21.35
CA ASP A 61 4.42 -28.95 21.05
C ASP A 61 4.91 -30.00 20.02
N GLY A 62 5.49 -29.50 18.91
CA GLY A 62 5.92 -30.28 17.76
C GLY A 62 4.92 -30.31 16.59
N ASP A 63 3.70 -29.80 16.77
CA ASP A 63 2.76 -29.66 15.66
C ASP A 63 3.22 -28.60 14.66
N LYS A 64 2.75 -28.72 13.41
CA LYS A 64 2.94 -27.70 12.38
C LYS A 64 1.62 -26.99 12.11
N VAL A 65 1.58 -25.70 12.41
CA VAL A 65 0.44 -24.84 12.09
C VAL A 65 0.65 -24.26 10.70
N SER A 66 -0.34 -24.41 9.82
CA SER A 66 -0.32 -23.82 8.48
C SER A 66 -1.55 -22.98 8.25
N TYR A 67 -1.38 -21.78 7.69
CA TYR A 67 -2.48 -20.89 7.35
C TYR A 67 -2.20 -20.16 6.03
N ASN A 68 -3.25 -19.93 5.23
CA ASN A 68 -3.20 -19.16 3.99
C ASN A 68 -3.89 -17.81 4.20
N TYR A 69 -3.09 -16.75 4.37
CA TYR A 69 -3.63 -15.39 4.38
C TYR A 69 -4.12 -15.03 2.98
N ARG A 70 -5.35 -14.58 2.91
CA ARG A 70 -6.01 -14.21 1.65
C ARG A 70 -5.98 -12.71 1.45
N PHE A 71 -5.72 -12.31 0.22
CA PHE A 71 -5.77 -10.92 -0.21
C PHE A 71 -6.27 -10.85 -1.64
N LYS A 72 -6.85 -9.71 -2.01
CA LYS A 72 -7.36 -9.47 -3.37
C LYS A 72 -6.59 -8.32 -3.99
N ASN A 73 -6.13 -8.48 -5.23
CA ASN A 73 -5.62 -7.37 -6.02
C ASN A 73 -6.80 -6.54 -6.54
N THR A 74 -7.07 -5.40 -5.91
CA THR A 74 -8.15 -4.48 -6.28
C THR A 74 -7.70 -3.38 -7.23
N GLY A 75 -6.41 -3.34 -7.56
CA GLY A 75 -5.86 -2.38 -8.51
C GLY A 75 -5.97 -2.84 -9.96
N THR A 76 -5.34 -2.07 -10.84
CA THR A 76 -5.38 -2.28 -12.29
C THR A 76 -4.12 -2.93 -12.86
N ARG A 77 -3.11 -3.16 -12.01
CA ARG A 77 -1.84 -3.77 -12.39
C ARG A 77 -1.61 -5.09 -11.65
N PRO A 78 -0.77 -5.99 -12.19
CA PRO A 78 -0.38 -7.20 -11.47
C PRO A 78 0.27 -6.88 -10.12
N LEU A 79 -0.13 -7.59 -9.07
CA LEU A 79 0.47 -7.49 -7.75
C LEU A 79 1.66 -8.46 -7.66
N ILE A 80 2.83 -7.91 -7.37
CA ILE A 80 4.09 -8.65 -7.26
C ILE A 80 4.53 -8.62 -5.80
N ILE A 81 4.59 -9.77 -5.15
CA ILE A 81 5.17 -9.91 -3.81
C ILE A 81 6.66 -10.24 -3.96
N SER A 82 7.51 -9.30 -3.61
CA SER A 82 8.97 -9.43 -3.70
C SER A 82 9.50 -10.34 -2.60
N SER A 83 9.05 -10.11 -1.36
CA SER A 83 9.46 -10.92 -0.21
C SER A 83 8.38 -11.00 0.86
N ALA A 84 8.46 -12.05 1.67
CA ALA A 84 7.71 -12.17 2.91
C ALA A 84 8.65 -12.69 4.00
N THR A 85 8.66 -12.04 5.17
CA THR A 85 9.60 -12.34 6.25
C THR A 85 8.85 -12.43 7.57
N ALA A 86 9.09 -13.50 8.32
CA ALA A 86 8.53 -13.69 9.66
C ALA A 86 9.48 -13.20 10.75
N SER A 87 8.92 -12.90 11.93
CA SER A 87 9.66 -12.45 13.12
C SER A 87 10.60 -13.50 13.72
N CYS A 88 10.54 -14.77 13.28
CA CYS A 88 11.47 -15.84 13.68
C CYS A 88 11.65 -16.86 12.56
N GLY A 89 12.78 -17.56 12.56
CA GLY A 89 13.05 -18.68 11.65
C GLY A 89 12.16 -19.91 11.83
N CYS A 90 11.35 -19.95 12.90
CA CYS A 90 10.36 -20.99 13.14
C CYS A 90 9.07 -20.84 12.34
N THR A 91 8.92 -19.72 11.66
CA THR A 91 7.76 -19.39 10.82
C THR A 91 8.26 -19.07 9.42
N VAL A 92 7.78 -19.83 8.46
CA VAL A 92 8.20 -19.75 7.05
C VAL A 92 7.02 -19.27 6.22
N PRO A 93 7.07 -18.05 5.70
CA PRO A 93 6.09 -17.57 4.72
C PRO A 93 6.48 -18.03 3.31
N GLU A 94 5.50 -18.52 2.57
CA GLU A 94 5.61 -18.91 1.17
C GLU A 94 4.74 -17.95 0.33
N LYS A 95 5.37 -17.08 -0.46
CA LYS A 95 4.67 -16.13 -1.33
C LYS A 95 4.22 -16.81 -2.63
N PRO A 96 3.21 -16.25 -3.33
CA PRO A 96 2.90 -16.69 -4.69
C PRO A 96 4.13 -16.57 -5.60
N GLU A 97 4.35 -17.56 -6.46
CA GLU A 97 5.44 -17.55 -7.44
C GLU A 97 5.13 -16.58 -8.58
N GLU A 98 3.87 -16.53 -9.00
CA GLU A 98 3.41 -15.67 -10.07
C GLU A 98 2.72 -14.39 -9.55
N PRO A 99 2.78 -13.29 -10.32
CA PRO A 99 2.02 -12.09 -10.01
C PRO A 99 0.52 -12.34 -9.98
N VAL A 100 -0.17 -11.80 -8.97
CA VAL A 100 -1.64 -11.89 -8.85
C VAL A 100 -2.27 -10.82 -9.75
N LYS A 101 -3.08 -11.25 -10.72
CA LYS A 101 -3.71 -10.35 -11.69
C LYS A 101 -4.77 -9.44 -11.06
N PRO A 102 -5.09 -8.31 -11.71
CA PRO A 102 -6.20 -7.46 -11.30
C PRO A 102 -7.50 -8.24 -11.11
N GLY A 103 -8.14 -8.03 -9.94
CA GLY A 103 -9.38 -8.70 -9.56
C GLY A 103 -9.22 -10.11 -8.97
N GLU A 104 -8.04 -10.72 -9.06
CA GLU A 104 -7.78 -12.06 -8.51
C GLU A 104 -7.48 -12.02 -7.02
N THR A 105 -7.77 -13.15 -6.35
CA THR A 105 -7.39 -13.42 -4.96
C THR A 105 -6.11 -14.21 -4.92
N GLY A 106 -5.12 -13.69 -4.18
CA GLY A 106 -3.86 -14.36 -3.90
C GLY A 106 -3.82 -14.93 -2.49
N PHE A 107 -2.83 -15.81 -2.26
CA PHE A 107 -2.62 -16.48 -0.98
C PHE A 107 -1.16 -16.35 -0.56
N LEU A 108 -0.94 -16.02 0.70
CA LEU A 108 0.36 -16.10 1.36
C LEU A 108 0.27 -17.25 2.39
N LYS A 109 0.89 -18.38 2.08
CA LYS A 109 0.94 -19.50 3.00
C LYS A 109 2.00 -19.25 4.07
N VAL A 110 1.66 -19.51 5.32
CA VAL A 110 2.57 -19.40 6.45
C VAL A 110 2.58 -20.72 7.21
N VAL A 111 3.76 -21.27 7.45
CA VAL A 111 3.95 -22.50 8.23
C VAL A 111 4.74 -22.17 9.48
N PHE A 112 4.19 -22.49 10.65
CA PHE A 112 4.82 -22.30 11.96
C PHE A 112 5.11 -23.67 12.58
N ASN A 113 6.38 -23.94 12.87
CA ASN A 113 6.82 -25.12 13.62
C ASN A 113 6.81 -24.79 15.13
N THR A 114 5.98 -25.49 15.88
CA THR A 114 5.77 -25.26 17.32
C THR A 114 6.81 -25.95 18.21
N GLU A 115 7.69 -26.78 17.67
CA GLU A 115 8.67 -27.56 18.42
C GLU A 115 9.55 -26.70 19.34
N GLY A 116 9.53 -27.04 20.64
CA GLY A 116 10.27 -26.31 21.68
C GLY A 116 9.70 -24.91 21.98
N ARG A 117 8.40 -24.65 21.72
CA ARG A 117 7.82 -23.30 21.82
C ARG A 117 6.56 -23.23 22.69
N VAL A 118 6.56 -24.02 23.76
CA VAL A 118 5.46 -24.06 24.73
C VAL A 118 5.16 -22.66 25.30
N GLY A 119 3.89 -22.31 25.33
CA GLY A 119 3.37 -21.05 25.85
C GLY A 119 2.63 -20.20 24.83
N PRO A 120 2.21 -18.99 25.24
CA PRO A 120 1.56 -18.04 24.35
C PRO A 120 2.46 -17.67 23.16
N THR A 121 1.89 -17.64 21.98
CA THR A 121 2.62 -17.38 20.74
C THR A 121 2.01 -16.19 20.01
N HIS A 122 2.89 -15.27 19.59
CA HIS A 122 2.56 -14.17 18.68
C HIS A 122 3.70 -14.05 17.67
N LYS A 123 3.38 -14.22 16.39
CA LYS A 123 4.31 -14.09 15.27
C LYS A 123 3.80 -13.04 14.31
N THR A 124 4.70 -12.25 13.76
CA THR A 124 4.41 -11.24 12.76
C THR A 124 5.07 -11.58 11.45
N ILE A 125 4.39 -11.30 10.35
CA ILE A 125 4.89 -11.47 8.99
C ILE A 125 4.81 -10.14 8.27
N MET A 126 5.94 -9.69 7.73
CA MET A 126 6.05 -8.49 6.89
C MET A 126 6.12 -8.91 5.43
N VAL A 127 5.32 -8.23 4.59
CA VAL A 127 5.24 -8.47 3.15
C VAL A 127 5.73 -7.24 2.41
N VAL A 128 6.67 -7.44 1.48
CA VAL A 128 7.16 -6.40 0.56
C VAL A 128 6.60 -6.68 -0.82
N SER A 129 5.96 -5.69 -1.42
CA SER A 129 5.30 -5.79 -2.73
C SER A 129 5.26 -4.43 -3.44
N ASN A 130 4.73 -4.42 -4.66
CA ASN A 130 4.39 -3.19 -5.37
C ASN A 130 3.01 -2.61 -5.00
N ALA A 131 2.38 -3.07 -3.92
CA ALA A 131 1.12 -2.50 -3.46
C ALA A 131 1.29 -1.14 -2.77
N TYR A 132 0.35 -0.24 -3.04
CA TYR A 132 0.21 1.02 -2.31
C TYR A 132 -1.28 1.28 -2.00
N PRO A 133 -1.66 1.45 -0.71
CA PRO A 133 -0.82 1.31 0.49
C PRO A 133 -0.14 -0.07 0.61
N ALA A 134 0.97 -0.12 1.35
CA ALA A 134 1.68 -1.37 1.61
C ALA A 134 0.81 -2.38 2.36
N PHE A 135 1.15 -3.67 2.26
CA PHE A 135 0.51 -4.71 3.08
C PHE A 135 0.59 -4.35 4.57
N PRO A 136 -0.48 -4.57 5.34
CA PRO A 136 -0.40 -4.53 6.79
C PRO A 136 0.49 -5.67 7.30
N VAL A 137 1.01 -5.51 8.51
CA VAL A 137 1.73 -6.61 9.18
C VAL A 137 0.72 -7.72 9.50
N LEU A 138 0.99 -8.94 9.00
CA LEU A 138 0.13 -10.09 9.28
C LEU A 138 0.51 -10.70 10.63
N GLN A 139 -0.47 -11.27 11.33
CA GLN A 139 -0.32 -11.79 12.68
C GLN A 139 -0.78 -13.25 12.80
N LEU A 140 0.04 -14.07 13.42
CA LEU A 140 -0.25 -15.45 13.80
C LEU A 140 -0.20 -15.56 15.33
N THR A 141 -1.30 -15.94 15.95
CA THR A 141 -1.43 -16.00 17.43
C THR A 141 -2.00 -17.34 17.87
N GLY A 142 -1.76 -17.70 19.13
CA GLY A 142 -2.30 -18.91 19.74
C GLY A 142 -1.46 -19.36 20.95
N GLU A 143 -1.66 -20.57 21.41
CA GLU A 143 -0.95 -21.17 22.53
C GLU A 143 -0.43 -22.57 22.17
N VAL A 144 0.83 -22.81 22.45
CA VAL A 144 1.45 -24.15 22.32
C VAL A 144 1.46 -24.80 23.70
N VAL A 145 0.81 -25.96 23.82
CA VAL A 145 0.75 -26.74 25.06
C VAL A 145 1.73 -27.91 25.03
N LYS A 146 2.19 -28.33 26.19
CA LYS A 146 3.05 -29.54 26.30
C LYS A 146 2.32 -30.77 25.80
N LYS A 147 3.10 -31.73 25.28
CA LYS A 147 2.63 -33.11 25.08
C LYS A 147 2.24 -33.75 26.40
#